data_8a23482e900ced45677e671d1d9b031c
#
_entry.id   8a23482e900ced45677e671d1d9b031c
#
_cell.length_a   1.000
_cell.length_b   1.000
_cell.length_c   1.000
_cell.angle_alpha   90.00
_cell.angle_beta   90.00
_cell.angle_gamma   90.00
#
_symmetry.space_group_name_H-M   'P 1'
#
loop_
_entity.id
_entity.type
_entity.pdbx_description
1 polymer ?
#
loop_
_entity_poly.entity_id
_entity_poly.type
_entity_poly.pdbx_seq_one_letter_code
_entity_poly.pdbx_strand_id
1 'polypeptide(L)'
;MAVKNIETDVFVIGGGINGTAIARDLAGRGLNVVLVEQGDLAQATSSSSSKIIHGGLRYLEHRDFKLVRESLGERETLMKSAPHLISPLNFVLPHNKKQRPYWMIRLGVYLYDFLAARNILPASKGIKLRTHRLGQPLKNIFSRGITYPDCWTDDARLTVVNAMDAREKGAQIFTRMRCKAARKKRGKRVWRLTCEDQITRREMFVDARCVINA
;
A
#
# COMPACT_ATOMS: atom_id res chain seq x y z
N MET A 1 -9.13 14.57 -36.17
CA MET A 1 -9.76 13.56 -35.30
C MET A 1 -10.34 14.28 -34.08
N ALA A 2 -11.56 13.95 -33.67
CA ALA A 2 -12.26 14.63 -32.58
C ALA A 2 -11.49 14.50 -31.25
N VAL A 3 -11.34 15.62 -30.56
CA VAL A 3 -10.79 15.64 -29.20
C VAL A 3 -11.76 14.94 -28.28
N LYS A 4 -11.30 13.91 -27.56
CA LYS A 4 -12.15 13.14 -26.65
C LYS A 4 -12.50 14.00 -25.45
N ASN A 5 -13.79 14.27 -25.24
CA ASN A 5 -14.31 14.93 -24.04
C ASN A 5 -15.03 13.89 -23.18
N ILE A 6 -14.64 13.77 -21.90
CA ILE A 6 -15.20 12.81 -20.94
C ILE A 6 -15.82 13.59 -19.80
N GLU A 7 -17.00 13.17 -19.33
CA GLU A 7 -17.58 13.64 -18.09
C GLU A 7 -17.48 12.54 -17.02
N THR A 8 -17.13 12.91 -15.79
CA THR A 8 -16.91 11.97 -14.68
C THR A 8 -17.28 12.60 -13.34
N ASP A 9 -17.61 11.78 -12.36
CA ASP A 9 -17.81 12.26 -10.99
C ASP A 9 -16.48 12.57 -10.32
N VAL A 10 -15.50 11.65 -10.43
CA VAL A 10 -14.20 11.79 -9.80
C VAL A 10 -13.06 11.54 -10.80
N PHE A 11 -12.11 12.45 -10.78
CA PHE A 11 -10.87 12.33 -11.54
C PHE A 11 -9.70 12.10 -10.58
N VAL A 12 -8.96 11.00 -10.78
CA VAL A 12 -7.80 10.61 -9.96
C VAL A 12 -6.53 10.78 -10.76
N ILE A 13 -5.58 11.52 -10.20
CA ILE A 13 -4.24 11.73 -10.77
C ILE A 13 -3.27 10.83 -10.00
N GLY A 14 -2.62 9.89 -10.70
CA GLY A 14 -1.64 8.96 -10.14
C GLY A 14 -2.11 7.51 -10.13
N GLY A 15 -1.27 6.63 -10.72
CA GLY A 15 -1.51 5.19 -10.85
C GLY A 15 -0.71 4.35 -9.83
N GLY A 16 -0.36 4.94 -8.68
CA GLY A 16 0.21 4.22 -7.54
C GLY A 16 -0.86 3.50 -6.72
N ILE A 17 -0.44 2.85 -5.64
CA ILE A 17 -1.35 2.07 -4.78
C ILE A 17 -2.50 2.91 -4.22
N ASN A 18 -2.24 4.17 -3.84
CA ASN A 18 -3.26 5.07 -3.32
C ASN A 18 -4.31 5.40 -4.39
N GLY A 19 -3.87 5.86 -5.57
CA GLY A 19 -4.79 6.24 -6.65
C GLY A 19 -5.62 5.08 -7.16
N THR A 20 -5.02 3.91 -7.34
CA THR A 20 -5.73 2.71 -7.80
C THR A 20 -6.71 2.18 -6.76
N ALA A 21 -6.36 2.21 -5.46
CA ALA A 21 -7.25 1.82 -4.38
C ALA A 21 -8.45 2.79 -4.25
N ILE A 22 -8.21 4.10 -4.35
CA ILE A 22 -9.25 5.12 -4.36
C ILE A 22 -10.19 4.93 -5.55
N ALA A 23 -9.63 4.72 -6.75
CA ALA A 23 -10.44 4.50 -7.94
C ALA A 23 -11.31 3.23 -7.82
N ARG A 24 -10.77 2.17 -7.24
CA ARG A 24 -11.47 0.91 -6.96
C ARG A 24 -12.64 1.11 -5.99
N ASP A 25 -12.41 1.80 -4.87
CA ASP A 25 -13.45 2.04 -3.86
C ASP A 25 -14.57 2.91 -4.44
N LEU A 26 -14.23 4.00 -5.11
CA LEU A 26 -15.21 4.92 -5.70
C LEU A 26 -16.03 4.25 -6.81
N ALA A 27 -15.40 3.51 -7.70
CA ALA A 27 -16.12 2.75 -8.74
C ALA A 27 -17.00 1.66 -8.13
N GLY A 28 -16.53 0.99 -7.06
CA GLY A 28 -17.33 0.02 -6.31
C GLY A 28 -18.57 0.61 -5.64
N ARG A 29 -18.58 1.93 -5.39
CA ARG A 29 -19.73 2.69 -4.89
C ARG A 29 -20.64 3.23 -6.01
N GLY A 30 -20.37 2.89 -7.27
CA GLY A 30 -21.18 3.29 -8.41
C GLY A 30 -20.88 4.68 -8.96
N LEU A 31 -19.76 5.30 -8.58
CA LEU A 31 -19.33 6.58 -9.14
C LEU A 31 -18.59 6.37 -10.47
N ASN A 32 -18.78 7.30 -11.41
CA ASN A 32 -17.97 7.35 -12.62
C ASN A 32 -16.58 7.89 -12.26
N VAL A 33 -15.55 7.10 -12.52
CA VAL A 33 -14.16 7.41 -12.17
C VAL A 33 -13.27 7.39 -13.41
N VAL A 34 -12.45 8.42 -13.54
CA VAL A 34 -11.33 8.45 -14.49
C VAL A 34 -10.04 8.55 -13.70
N LEU A 35 -9.12 7.62 -13.92
CA LEU A 35 -7.77 7.67 -13.37
C LEU A 35 -6.77 7.86 -14.53
N VAL A 36 -5.82 8.76 -14.33
CA VAL A 36 -4.70 8.97 -15.26
C VAL A 36 -3.37 8.77 -14.54
N GLU A 37 -2.44 8.10 -15.23
CA GLU A 37 -1.05 7.93 -14.81
C GLU A 37 -0.13 8.33 -15.96
N GLN A 38 0.85 9.21 -15.68
CA GLN A 38 1.75 9.73 -16.72
C GLN A 38 2.73 8.70 -17.27
N GLY A 39 3.05 7.69 -16.46
CA GLY A 39 3.88 6.56 -16.84
C GLY A 39 3.09 5.27 -16.88
N ASP A 40 3.63 4.21 -16.29
CA ASP A 40 2.93 2.95 -16.08
C ASP A 40 2.44 2.82 -14.64
N LEU A 41 1.47 1.93 -14.39
CA LEU A 41 0.98 1.66 -13.04
C LEU A 41 2.14 1.22 -12.13
N ALA A 42 2.12 1.68 -10.89
CA ALA A 42 3.13 1.38 -9.87
C ALA A 42 4.56 1.81 -10.23
N GLN A 43 4.80 2.63 -11.23
CA GLN A 43 6.14 2.95 -11.73
C GLN A 43 7.04 3.66 -10.69
N ALA A 44 6.47 4.33 -9.70
CA ALA A 44 7.20 5.06 -8.66
C ALA A 44 7.31 4.24 -7.36
N THR A 45 6.96 4.84 -6.24
CA THR A 45 7.08 4.27 -4.88
C THR A 45 6.37 2.92 -4.73
N SER A 46 5.25 2.71 -5.44
CA SER A 46 4.42 1.50 -5.31
C SER A 46 5.06 0.22 -5.86
N SER A 47 6.20 0.28 -6.54
CA SER A 47 7.02 -0.89 -6.90
C SER A 47 8.38 -0.91 -6.19
N SER A 48 8.68 0.14 -5.44
CA SER A 48 9.97 0.36 -4.78
C SER A 48 9.85 0.34 -3.25
N SER A 49 8.79 -0.28 -2.72
CA SER A 49 8.57 -0.46 -1.29
C SER A 49 9.40 -1.60 -0.71
N SER A 50 9.39 -1.77 0.60
CA SER A 50 9.99 -2.94 1.26
C SER A 50 9.23 -4.25 0.99
N LYS A 51 8.11 -4.20 0.29
CA LYS A 51 7.20 -5.33 0.01
C LYS A 51 6.66 -6.02 1.28
N ILE A 52 6.59 -5.25 2.36
CA ILE A 52 6.16 -5.74 3.67
C ILE A 52 4.87 -5.02 4.06
N ILE A 53 3.85 -5.80 4.42
CA ILE A 53 2.64 -5.30 5.08
C ILE A 53 2.77 -5.65 6.56
N HIS A 54 2.91 -4.62 7.38
CA HIS A 54 3.26 -4.78 8.80
C HIS A 54 2.59 -3.72 9.68
N GLY A 55 2.48 -4.01 10.98
CA GLY A 55 1.96 -3.07 11.96
C GLY A 55 2.94 -1.98 12.40
N GLY A 56 4.19 -2.02 11.90
CA GLY A 56 5.20 -1.02 12.26
C GLY A 56 5.69 -1.14 13.70
N LEU A 57 6.29 -2.27 14.06
CA LEU A 57 6.83 -2.56 15.40
C LEU A 57 7.65 -1.39 15.99
N ARG A 58 8.36 -0.63 15.14
CA ARG A 58 9.17 0.52 15.53
C ARG A 58 8.34 1.68 16.10
N TYR A 59 7.08 1.82 15.69
CA TYR A 59 6.21 2.89 16.21
C TYR A 59 5.83 2.72 17.68
N LEU A 60 5.97 1.50 18.23
CA LEU A 60 5.82 1.29 19.68
C LEU A 60 6.84 2.09 20.51
N GLU A 61 8.02 2.37 19.96
CA GLU A 61 9.02 3.21 20.60
C GLU A 61 8.55 4.67 20.76
N HIS A 62 7.68 5.12 19.85
CA HIS A 62 7.07 6.45 19.86
C HIS A 62 5.72 6.46 20.57
N ARG A 63 5.30 5.33 21.20
CA ARG A 63 4.02 5.15 21.90
C ARG A 63 2.79 5.33 21.01
N ASP A 64 2.95 5.14 19.72
CA ASP A 64 1.87 5.28 18.73
C ASP A 64 1.05 3.98 18.61
N PHE A 65 0.46 3.55 19.72
CA PHE A 65 -0.27 2.29 19.84
C PHE A 65 -1.50 2.24 18.94
N LYS A 66 -2.15 3.40 18.71
CA LYS A 66 -3.32 3.49 17.85
C LYS A 66 -2.96 3.14 16.41
N LEU A 67 -1.91 3.76 15.87
CA LEU A 67 -1.41 3.50 14.52
C LEU A 67 -1.02 2.04 14.34
N VAL A 68 -0.29 1.46 15.32
CA VAL A 68 0.10 0.05 15.28
C VAL A 68 -1.12 -0.86 15.23
N ARG A 69 -2.12 -0.62 16.07
CA ARG A 69 -3.36 -1.41 16.11
C ARG A 69 -4.14 -1.34 14.80
N GLU A 70 -4.30 -0.14 14.25
CA GLU A 70 -4.98 0.09 12.96
C GLU A 70 -4.23 -0.62 11.83
N SER A 71 -2.92 -0.46 11.74
CA SER A 71 -2.08 -1.11 10.71
C SER A 71 -2.13 -2.64 10.79
N LEU A 72 -2.15 -3.21 12.00
CA LEU A 72 -2.28 -4.65 12.21
C LEU A 72 -3.68 -5.15 11.80
N GLY A 73 -4.73 -4.38 12.07
CA GLY A 73 -6.09 -4.67 11.62
C GLY A 73 -6.21 -4.67 10.10
N GLU A 74 -5.63 -3.66 9.45
CA GLU A 74 -5.60 -3.56 7.98
C GLU A 74 -4.77 -4.67 7.34
N ARG A 75 -3.66 -5.10 7.95
CA ARG A 75 -2.90 -6.27 7.50
C ARG A 75 -3.78 -7.52 7.43
N GLU A 76 -4.58 -7.78 8.46
CA GLU A 76 -5.49 -8.93 8.47
C GLU A 76 -6.62 -8.80 7.43
N THR A 77 -7.14 -7.59 7.24
CA THR A 77 -8.15 -7.29 6.22
C THR A 77 -7.59 -7.58 4.82
N LEU A 78 -6.38 -7.13 4.54
CA LEU A 78 -5.70 -7.37 3.27
C LEU A 78 -5.39 -8.85 3.04
N MET A 79 -4.94 -9.58 4.07
CA MET A 79 -4.73 -11.04 3.97
C MET A 79 -6.00 -11.81 3.59
N LYS A 80 -7.16 -11.36 4.06
CA LYS A 80 -8.46 -11.97 3.74
C LYS A 80 -8.94 -11.59 2.35
N SER A 81 -8.78 -10.33 1.96
CA SER A 81 -9.29 -9.81 0.69
C SER A 81 -8.40 -10.13 -0.51
N ALA A 82 -7.10 -10.32 -0.30
CA ALA A 82 -6.15 -10.64 -1.35
C ALA A 82 -5.17 -11.78 -0.96
N PRO A 83 -5.66 -12.98 -0.59
CA PRO A 83 -4.82 -14.08 -0.08
C PRO A 83 -3.83 -14.62 -1.12
N HIS A 84 -4.07 -14.37 -2.41
CA HIS A 84 -3.21 -14.75 -3.51
C HIS A 84 -2.04 -13.78 -3.76
N LEU A 85 -2.06 -12.61 -3.12
CA LEU A 85 -1.03 -11.59 -3.24
C LEU A 85 -0.25 -11.40 -1.93
N ILE A 86 -0.85 -11.74 -0.81
CA ILE A 86 -0.31 -11.46 0.52
C ILE A 86 -0.06 -12.76 1.25
N SER A 87 1.19 -13.00 1.59
CA SER A 87 1.62 -14.22 2.27
C SER A 87 2.32 -13.92 3.59
N PRO A 88 2.12 -14.77 4.62
CA PRO A 88 2.84 -14.65 5.89
C PRO A 88 4.35 -14.74 5.70
N LEU A 89 5.09 -13.88 6.39
CA LEU A 89 6.54 -13.86 6.42
C LEU A 89 7.03 -13.78 7.88
N ASN A 90 7.89 -14.71 8.28
CA ASN A 90 8.49 -14.69 9.60
C ASN A 90 9.76 -13.84 9.63
N PHE A 91 9.76 -12.83 10.46
CA PHE A 91 10.92 -12.00 10.75
C PHE A 91 11.71 -12.53 11.91
N VAL A 92 13.01 -12.24 11.90
CA VAL A 92 13.93 -12.53 13.01
C VAL A 92 14.54 -11.23 13.47
N LEU A 93 14.38 -10.92 14.75
CA LEU A 93 15.10 -9.84 15.44
C LEU A 93 16.28 -10.46 16.18
N PRO A 94 17.50 -10.42 15.62
CA PRO A 94 18.68 -10.90 16.31
C PRO A 94 19.05 -9.94 17.45
N HIS A 95 19.40 -10.48 18.60
CA HIS A 95 19.77 -9.71 19.77
C HIS A 95 21.25 -9.88 20.14
N ASN A 96 21.90 -8.76 20.43
CA ASN A 96 23.26 -8.73 20.99
C ASN A 96 23.31 -7.83 22.23
N LYS A 97 24.42 -7.95 23.02
CA LYS A 97 24.59 -7.24 24.29
C LYS A 97 24.66 -5.69 24.17
N LYS A 98 24.90 -5.16 22.97
CA LYS A 98 24.99 -3.70 22.73
C LYS A 98 23.62 -3.05 22.50
N GLN A 99 22.58 -3.85 22.31
CA GLN A 99 21.20 -3.39 22.14
C GLN A 99 20.51 -3.22 23.50
N ARG A 100 19.28 -2.71 23.48
CA ARG A 100 18.40 -2.69 24.67
C ARG A 100 18.30 -4.09 25.29
N PRO A 101 18.06 -4.23 26.59
CA PRO A 101 17.91 -5.52 27.25
C PRO A 101 16.90 -6.43 26.51
N TYR A 102 17.25 -7.70 26.38
CA TYR A 102 16.41 -8.68 25.66
C TYR A 102 14.96 -8.72 26.17
N TRP A 103 14.77 -8.66 27.49
CA TRP A 103 13.44 -8.69 28.10
C TRP A 103 12.58 -7.49 27.67
N MET A 104 13.18 -6.31 27.49
CA MET A 104 12.49 -5.09 27.06
C MET A 104 12.02 -5.22 25.60
N ILE A 105 12.89 -5.74 24.71
CA ILE A 105 12.52 -5.99 23.32
C ILE A 105 11.43 -7.07 23.26
N ARG A 106 11.55 -8.12 24.08
CA ARG A 106 10.56 -9.20 24.17
C ARG A 106 9.18 -8.67 24.63
N LEU A 107 9.16 -7.76 25.60
CA LEU A 107 7.93 -7.10 26.05
C LEU A 107 7.31 -6.25 24.94
N GLY A 108 8.13 -5.49 24.19
CA GLY A 108 7.64 -4.70 23.05
C GLY A 108 7.01 -5.57 21.96
N VAL A 109 7.65 -6.70 21.61
CA VAL A 109 7.08 -7.65 20.62
C VAL A 109 5.84 -8.36 21.15
N TYR A 110 5.78 -8.68 22.45
CA TYR A 110 4.58 -9.21 23.08
C TYR A 110 3.41 -8.21 23.03
N LEU A 111 3.69 -6.93 23.26
CA LEU A 111 2.68 -5.87 23.13
C LEU A 111 2.20 -5.74 21.67
N TYR A 112 3.11 -5.90 20.70
CA TYR A 112 2.76 -5.93 19.28
C TYR A 112 1.79 -7.07 18.95
N ASP A 113 2.05 -8.28 19.47
CA ASP A 113 1.13 -9.41 19.31
C ASP A 113 -0.25 -9.13 19.95
N PHE A 114 -0.25 -8.52 21.15
CA PHE A 114 -1.48 -8.17 21.86
C PHE A 114 -2.33 -7.13 21.12
N LEU A 115 -1.68 -6.14 20.49
CA LEU A 115 -2.36 -5.11 19.70
C LEU A 115 -2.96 -5.67 18.40
N ALA A 116 -2.43 -6.78 17.90
CA ALA A 116 -2.96 -7.50 16.74
C ALA A 116 -4.25 -8.27 17.07
N ALA A 117 -5.20 -7.73 17.76
CA ALA A 117 -6.45 -8.21 18.36
C ALA A 117 -7.12 -9.49 17.80
N ARG A 118 -6.66 -10.07 16.68
CA ARG A 118 -7.09 -11.36 16.10
C ARG A 118 -5.94 -11.96 15.30
N ASN A 119 -5.51 -13.14 15.66
CA ASN A 119 -4.31 -13.75 15.17
C ASN A 119 -4.61 -14.82 14.12
N ILE A 120 -4.67 -14.42 12.86
CA ILE A 120 -4.47 -15.36 11.74
C ILE A 120 -3.01 -15.84 11.76
N LEU A 121 -2.09 -14.98 12.19
CA LEU A 121 -0.67 -15.25 12.27
C LEU A 121 -0.28 -15.77 13.66
N PRO A 122 0.73 -16.65 13.76
CA PRO A 122 1.20 -17.18 15.03
C PRO A 122 1.83 -16.09 15.90
N ALA A 123 1.77 -16.24 17.22
CA ALA A 123 2.43 -15.32 18.14
C ALA A 123 3.96 -15.35 18.01
N SER A 124 4.59 -14.27 18.43
CA SER A 124 6.05 -14.15 18.47
C SER A 124 6.70 -15.13 19.44
N LYS A 125 7.91 -15.61 19.13
CA LYS A 125 8.66 -16.57 19.94
C LYS A 125 10.10 -16.15 20.14
N GLY A 126 10.61 -16.32 21.36
CA GLY A 126 12.05 -16.22 21.62
C GLY A 126 12.76 -17.47 21.12
N ILE A 127 13.90 -17.31 20.46
CA ILE A 127 14.69 -18.42 19.93
C ILE A 127 16.18 -18.30 20.31
N LYS A 128 16.86 -19.47 20.41
CA LYS A 128 18.32 -19.57 20.56
C LYS A 128 18.93 -19.65 19.17
N LEU A 129 19.48 -18.54 18.68
CA LEU A 129 19.99 -18.45 17.29
C LEU A 129 21.13 -19.42 17.00
N ARG A 130 21.98 -19.74 17.98
CA ARG A 130 23.12 -20.65 17.78
C ARG A 130 22.71 -22.08 17.37
N THR A 131 21.52 -22.52 17.77
CA THR A 131 21.01 -23.89 17.53
C THR A 131 19.82 -23.92 16.59
N HIS A 132 19.30 -22.74 16.21
CA HIS A 132 18.12 -22.63 15.37
C HIS A 132 18.51 -22.38 13.90
N ARG A 133 17.81 -23.04 12.95
CA ARG A 133 18.08 -22.88 11.50
C ARG A 133 18.10 -21.43 11.03
N LEU A 134 17.25 -20.59 11.60
CA LEU A 134 17.19 -19.15 11.25
C LEU A 134 18.40 -18.35 11.72
N GLY A 135 19.23 -18.92 12.57
CA GLY A 135 20.48 -18.31 13.02
C GLY A 135 21.68 -18.65 12.15
N GLN A 136 21.59 -19.67 11.29
CA GLN A 136 22.70 -20.13 10.45
C GLN A 136 23.34 -19.03 9.57
N PRO A 137 22.56 -18.13 8.92
CA PRO A 137 23.14 -17.06 8.11
C PRO A 137 23.67 -15.88 8.94
N LEU A 138 23.48 -15.88 10.27
CA LEU A 138 23.82 -14.77 11.13
C LEU A 138 25.23 -14.92 11.74
N LYS A 139 25.86 -13.79 12.02
CA LYS A 139 27.16 -13.79 12.73
C LYS A 139 27.02 -14.38 14.13
N ASN A 140 28.07 -15.04 14.63
CA ASN A 140 28.10 -15.72 15.94
C ASN A 140 27.94 -14.79 17.15
N ILE A 141 27.95 -13.47 16.95
CA ILE A 141 27.68 -12.49 18.00
C ILE A 141 26.22 -12.52 18.48
N PHE A 142 25.31 -13.07 17.67
CA PHE A 142 23.89 -13.19 18.00
C PHE A 142 23.60 -14.56 18.62
N SER A 143 23.36 -14.59 19.92
CA SER A 143 23.04 -15.84 20.62
C SER A 143 21.55 -16.07 20.79
N ARG A 144 20.76 -15.01 20.85
CA ARG A 144 19.30 -15.02 21.03
C ARG A 144 18.63 -14.16 19.98
N GLY A 145 17.37 -14.46 19.69
CA GLY A 145 16.54 -13.63 18.83
C GLY A 145 15.05 -13.83 19.16
N ILE A 146 14.24 -13.04 18.51
CA ILE A 146 12.78 -13.14 18.60
C ILE A 146 12.27 -13.30 17.18
N THR A 147 11.41 -14.28 16.94
CA THR A 147 10.65 -14.39 15.70
C THR A 147 9.29 -13.75 15.88
N TYR A 148 8.83 -13.04 14.87
CA TYR A 148 7.47 -12.50 14.82
C TYR A 148 6.99 -12.50 13.36
N PRO A 149 5.70 -12.73 13.13
CA PRO A 149 5.14 -12.76 11.79
C PRO A 149 4.65 -11.38 11.37
N ASP A 150 4.90 -11.06 10.11
CA ASP A 150 4.20 -10.03 9.35
C ASP A 150 3.84 -10.59 7.98
N CYS A 151 3.60 -9.75 6.96
CA CYS A 151 3.25 -10.23 5.65
C CYS A 151 4.18 -9.67 4.59
N TRP A 152 4.36 -10.45 3.54
CA TRP A 152 4.98 -10.04 2.29
C TRP A 152 3.91 -9.88 1.21
N THR A 153 4.12 -8.94 0.30
CA THR A 153 3.29 -8.74 -0.88
C THR A 153 4.13 -8.35 -2.09
N ASP A 154 3.66 -8.69 -3.29
CA ASP A 154 4.10 -8.05 -4.52
C ASP A 154 3.37 -6.71 -4.65
N ASP A 155 4.05 -5.63 -4.30
CA ASP A 155 3.50 -4.27 -4.24
C ASP A 155 3.04 -3.75 -5.61
N ALA A 156 3.81 -4.01 -6.66
CA ALA A 156 3.45 -3.62 -8.02
C ALA A 156 2.20 -4.38 -8.47
N ARG A 157 2.17 -5.69 -8.24
CA ARG A 157 1.03 -6.54 -8.61
C ARG A 157 -0.23 -6.16 -7.82
N LEU A 158 -0.09 -5.84 -6.53
CA LEU A 158 -1.21 -5.35 -5.71
C LEU A 158 -1.81 -4.07 -6.30
N THR A 159 -0.96 -3.15 -6.77
CA THR A 159 -1.39 -1.91 -7.43
C THR A 159 -2.14 -2.19 -8.74
N VAL A 160 -1.59 -3.06 -9.58
CA VAL A 160 -2.20 -3.45 -10.87
C VAL A 160 -3.55 -4.13 -10.65
N VAL A 161 -3.65 -5.06 -9.69
CA VAL A 161 -4.91 -5.75 -9.40
C VAL A 161 -5.97 -4.80 -8.88
N ASN A 162 -5.61 -3.79 -8.06
CA ASN A 162 -6.56 -2.73 -7.68
C ASN A 162 -7.08 -1.95 -8.90
N ALA A 163 -6.20 -1.64 -9.86
CA ALA A 163 -6.59 -0.97 -11.10
C ALA A 163 -7.49 -1.84 -11.97
N MET A 164 -7.21 -3.14 -12.06
CA MET A 164 -8.04 -4.10 -12.80
C MET A 164 -9.45 -4.19 -12.19
N ASP A 165 -9.56 -4.36 -10.88
CA ASP A 165 -10.83 -4.41 -10.17
C ASP A 165 -11.61 -3.09 -10.30
N ALA A 166 -10.93 -1.94 -10.25
CA ALA A 166 -11.54 -0.64 -10.53
C ALA A 166 -12.13 -0.59 -11.94
N ARG A 167 -11.40 -1.08 -12.94
CA ARG A 167 -11.85 -1.13 -14.33
C ARG A 167 -13.04 -2.06 -14.53
N GLU A 168 -13.05 -3.21 -13.89
CA GLU A 168 -14.19 -4.15 -13.90
C GLU A 168 -15.45 -3.51 -13.31
N LYS A 169 -15.30 -2.61 -12.34
CA LYS A 169 -16.36 -1.81 -11.74
C LYS A 169 -16.73 -0.54 -12.51
N GLY A 170 -16.16 -0.36 -13.72
CA GLY A 170 -16.51 0.72 -14.64
C GLY A 170 -15.59 1.94 -14.63
N ALA A 171 -14.52 1.97 -13.82
CA ALA A 171 -13.54 3.04 -13.89
C ALA A 171 -12.79 3.03 -15.24
N GLN A 172 -12.52 4.21 -15.78
CA GLN A 172 -11.66 4.39 -16.95
C GLN A 172 -10.24 4.68 -16.48
N ILE A 173 -9.29 3.81 -16.83
CA ILE A 173 -7.88 3.93 -16.41
C ILE A 173 -7.02 4.14 -17.65
N PHE A 174 -6.24 5.23 -17.63
CA PHE A 174 -5.35 5.63 -18.69
C PHE A 174 -3.92 5.70 -18.17
N THR A 175 -3.06 4.80 -18.62
CA THR A 175 -1.62 4.89 -18.45
C THR A 175 -1.00 5.73 -19.55
N ARG A 176 0.22 6.25 -19.31
CA ARG A 176 0.92 7.16 -20.23
C ARG A 176 0.12 8.40 -20.59
N MET A 177 -0.74 8.80 -19.67
CA MET A 177 -1.63 9.96 -19.79
C MET A 177 -1.30 10.96 -18.69
N ARG A 178 -0.65 12.06 -19.04
CA ARG A 178 -0.25 13.11 -18.10
C ARG A 178 -1.35 14.15 -17.93
N CYS A 179 -1.75 14.42 -16.71
CA CYS A 179 -2.57 15.58 -16.39
C CYS A 179 -1.69 16.86 -16.42
N LYS A 180 -1.92 17.72 -17.40
CA LYS A 180 -1.15 18.98 -17.59
C LYS A 180 -1.72 20.13 -16.78
N ALA A 181 -3.04 20.18 -16.65
CA ALA A 181 -3.73 21.25 -15.96
C ALA A 181 -5.07 20.79 -15.40
N ALA A 182 -5.41 21.35 -14.25
CA ALA A 182 -6.74 21.26 -13.64
C ALA A 182 -7.23 22.68 -13.35
N ARG A 183 -8.35 23.10 -13.96
CA ARG A 183 -8.92 24.43 -13.81
C ARG A 183 -10.40 24.34 -13.45
N LYS A 184 -10.82 25.07 -12.44
CA LYS A 184 -12.23 25.16 -12.08
C LYS A 184 -12.99 25.97 -13.15
N LYS A 185 -14.09 25.45 -13.66
CA LYS A 185 -14.92 26.18 -14.62
C LYS A 185 -15.64 27.32 -13.91
N ARG A 186 -15.54 28.53 -14.49
CA ARG A 186 -16.18 29.74 -13.94
C ARG A 186 -17.70 29.57 -13.88
N GLY A 187 -18.29 29.84 -12.73
CA GLY A 187 -19.74 29.70 -12.51
C GLY A 187 -20.27 28.26 -12.39
N LYS A 188 -19.39 27.24 -12.41
CA LYS A 188 -19.78 25.83 -12.28
C LYS A 188 -18.98 25.11 -11.18
N ARG A 189 -19.59 24.11 -10.52
CA ARG A 189 -18.91 23.22 -9.56
C ARG A 189 -18.22 22.04 -10.28
N VAL A 190 -17.49 22.36 -11.36
CA VAL A 190 -16.86 21.34 -12.23
C VAL A 190 -15.43 21.79 -12.53
N TRP A 191 -14.52 20.83 -12.54
CA TRP A 191 -13.14 20.99 -12.96
C TRP A 191 -12.99 20.58 -14.42
N ARG A 192 -12.30 21.38 -15.21
CA ARG A 192 -11.79 21.01 -16.54
C ARG A 192 -10.35 20.58 -16.40
N LEU A 193 -10.05 19.34 -16.79
CA LEU A 193 -8.72 18.79 -16.82
C LEU A 193 -8.25 18.64 -18.26
N THR A 194 -7.00 19.00 -18.48
CA THR A 194 -6.30 18.80 -19.77
C THR A 194 -5.27 17.71 -19.56
N CYS A 195 -5.43 16.62 -20.28
CA CYS A 195 -4.52 15.48 -20.25
C CYS A 195 -3.83 15.32 -21.61
N GLU A 196 -2.59 14.84 -21.60
CA GLU A 196 -1.79 14.60 -22.80
C GLU A 196 -1.29 13.15 -22.79
N ASP A 197 -1.59 12.44 -23.86
CA ASP A 197 -1.01 11.12 -24.15
C ASP A 197 0.49 11.27 -24.42
N GLN A 198 1.31 10.60 -23.62
CA GLN A 198 2.77 10.74 -23.67
C GLN A 198 3.40 10.11 -24.91
N ILE A 199 2.67 9.27 -25.63
CA ILE A 199 3.13 8.60 -26.86
C ILE A 199 2.70 9.42 -28.07
N THR A 200 1.40 9.67 -28.18
CA THR A 200 0.81 10.28 -29.40
C THR A 200 0.76 11.80 -29.33
N ARG A 201 1.04 12.40 -28.19
CA ARG A 201 0.93 13.85 -27.89
C ARG A 201 -0.47 14.43 -28.12
N ARG A 202 -1.48 13.57 -28.20
CA ARG A 202 -2.87 13.99 -28.31
C ARG A 202 -3.42 14.43 -26.97
N GLU A 203 -4.26 15.47 -27.01
CA GLU A 203 -4.93 15.94 -25.81
C GLU A 203 -6.29 15.27 -25.62
N MET A 204 -6.65 15.06 -24.36
CA MET A 204 -7.94 14.62 -23.87
C MET A 204 -8.43 15.60 -22.82
N PHE A 205 -9.68 15.99 -22.91
CA PHE A 205 -10.30 16.85 -21.90
C PHE A 205 -11.26 16.04 -21.04
N VAL A 206 -11.22 16.26 -19.73
CA VAL A 206 -12.13 15.64 -18.77
C VAL A 206 -12.80 16.72 -17.93
N ASP A 207 -14.10 16.62 -17.82
CA ASP A 207 -14.89 17.43 -16.88
C ASP A 207 -15.24 16.57 -15.66
N ALA A 208 -14.77 16.99 -14.47
CA ALA A 208 -14.93 16.23 -13.24
C ALA A 208 -15.56 17.08 -12.14
N ARG A 209 -16.41 16.46 -11.31
CA ARG A 209 -17.00 17.12 -10.12
C ARG A 209 -15.99 17.22 -8.97
N CYS A 210 -15.10 16.22 -8.86
CA CYS A 210 -14.04 16.14 -7.86
C CYS A 210 -12.71 15.75 -8.51
N VAL A 211 -11.59 16.24 -7.96
CA VAL A 211 -10.23 15.87 -8.38
C VAL A 211 -9.46 15.40 -7.15
N ILE A 212 -8.81 14.26 -7.27
CA ILE A 212 -7.94 13.68 -6.25
C ILE A 212 -6.54 13.56 -6.86
N ASN A 213 -5.55 14.12 -6.18
CA ASN A 213 -4.13 13.94 -6.51
C ASN A 213 -3.53 12.94 -5.51
N ALA A 214 -3.12 11.75 -5.98
CA ALA A 214 -2.73 10.59 -5.19
C ALA A 214 -1.28 10.12 -5.46
#